data_98bf7f19cc3f3d4db79adf98259d0249
#
_entry.id   98bf7f19cc3f3d4db79adf98259d0249
#
_cell.length_a   1.000
_cell.length_b   1.000
_cell.length_c   1.000
_cell.angle_alpha   90.00
_cell.angle_beta   90.00
_cell.angle_gamma   90.00
#
_symmetry.space_group_name_H-M   'P 1'
#
loop_
_entity.id
_entity.type
_entity.pdbx_description
1 polymer ?
#
loop_
_entity_poly.entity_id
_entity_poly.type
_entity_poly.pdbx_seq_one_letter_code
_entity_poly.pdbx_strand_id
1 'polypeptide(L)'
;MNQMTISFKTKTGMTNIRHNNRDLSEEEFKSNEHKHINRALSHENITIIKRDIKEVYHDEFDDALNTYNSKQRRKDRKIEDYYKHVKKSKTLDLQREFVVSVGNKSDWEKMDFNKKRKVGEALASYVRDFNERHDHLVIYNAVVHLDEDGA
;
A
#
# COMPACT_ATOMS: atom_id res chain seq x y z
N MET A 1 -32.06 -6.57 -0.83
CA MET A 1 -30.60 -6.71 -1.00
C MET A 1 -29.91 -5.66 -0.13
N ASN A 2 -29.11 -6.09 0.80
CA ASN A 2 -28.31 -5.12 1.55
C ASN A 2 -27.17 -4.64 0.62
N GLN A 3 -27.23 -3.40 0.21
CA GLN A 3 -26.13 -2.77 -0.53
C GLN A 3 -25.02 -2.47 0.48
N MET A 4 -23.84 -3.06 0.26
CA MET A 4 -22.63 -2.69 0.99
C MET A 4 -22.03 -1.42 0.36
N THR A 5 -21.57 -0.51 1.20
CA THR A 5 -20.88 0.70 0.73
C THR A 5 -19.40 0.38 0.45
N ILE A 6 -18.84 1.05 -0.53
CA ILE A 6 -17.39 1.07 -0.77
C ILE A 6 -16.88 2.42 -0.34
N SER A 7 -15.90 2.45 0.54
CA SER A 7 -15.20 3.67 0.92
C SER A 7 -13.79 3.67 0.36
N PHE A 8 -13.33 4.84 -0.05
CA PHE A 8 -12.02 5.06 -0.61
C PHE A 8 -11.36 6.24 0.11
N LYS A 9 -10.25 5.99 0.78
CA LYS A 9 -9.50 7.03 1.51
C LYS A 9 -8.09 7.12 0.96
N THR A 10 -7.56 8.35 0.88
CA THR A 10 -6.18 8.60 0.49
C THR A 10 -5.42 9.26 1.63
N LYS A 11 -4.15 8.93 1.76
CA LYS A 11 -3.25 9.54 2.72
C LYS A 11 -1.90 9.80 2.04
N THR A 12 -1.36 11.00 2.26
CA THR A 12 0.01 11.35 1.92
C THR A 12 0.91 11.14 3.13
N GLY A 13 2.19 10.88 2.90
CA GLY A 13 3.18 10.64 3.95
C GLY A 13 3.59 9.18 4.06
N MET A 14 4.41 8.90 5.07
CA MET A 14 4.94 7.55 5.27
C MET A 14 3.89 6.64 5.90
N THR A 15 3.64 5.54 5.21
CA THR A 15 2.80 4.44 5.67
C THR A 15 3.62 3.47 6.52
N ASN A 16 3.02 2.79 7.47
CA ASN A 16 3.66 1.71 8.19
C ASN A 16 3.57 0.40 7.38
N ILE A 17 4.51 0.24 6.44
CA ILE A 17 4.56 -0.94 5.56
C ILE A 17 4.72 -2.24 6.36
N ARG A 18 5.49 -2.24 7.46
CA ARG A 18 5.64 -3.41 8.32
C ARG A 18 4.29 -3.83 8.94
N HIS A 19 3.51 -2.85 9.42
CA HIS A 19 2.15 -3.10 9.91
C HIS A 19 1.25 -3.68 8.80
N ASN A 20 1.24 -3.05 7.64
CA ASN A 20 0.40 -3.48 6.52
C ASN A 20 0.75 -4.90 6.04
N ASN A 21 2.03 -5.24 6.01
CA ASN A 21 2.51 -6.57 5.60
C ASN A 21 2.53 -7.59 6.74
N ARG A 22 2.14 -7.21 7.97
CA ARG A 22 2.24 -8.04 9.17
C ARG A 22 3.67 -8.52 9.48
N ASP A 23 4.67 -7.74 9.05
CA ASP A 23 6.09 -7.98 9.37
C ASP A 23 6.39 -7.48 10.80
N LEU A 24 5.66 -8.02 11.77
CA LEU A 24 5.67 -7.62 13.16
C LEU A 24 6.18 -8.76 14.05
N SER A 25 6.89 -8.42 15.13
CA SER A 25 7.27 -9.40 16.15
C SER A 25 6.07 -9.82 17.00
N GLU A 26 6.24 -10.92 17.78
CA GLU A 26 5.23 -11.37 18.74
C GLU A 26 4.86 -10.30 19.77
N GLU A 27 5.83 -9.50 20.19
CA GLU A 27 5.65 -8.43 21.15
C GLU A 27 4.90 -7.26 20.54
N GLU A 28 5.21 -6.90 19.28
CA GLU A 28 4.51 -5.86 18.54
C GLU A 28 3.03 -6.23 18.33
N PHE A 29 2.71 -7.48 18.00
CA PHE A 29 1.32 -7.94 17.88
C PHE A 29 0.51 -7.81 19.18
N LYS A 30 1.16 -7.94 20.33
CA LYS A 30 0.50 -7.80 21.65
C LYS A 30 0.30 -6.36 22.07
N SER A 31 0.87 -5.40 21.37
CA SER A 31 0.74 -3.98 21.70
C SER A 31 -0.68 -3.47 21.47
N ASN A 32 -1.04 -2.39 22.17
CA ASN A 32 -2.36 -1.76 22.03
C ASN A 32 -2.63 -1.23 20.62
N GLU A 33 -1.59 -0.90 19.86
CA GLU A 33 -1.70 -0.42 18.49
C GLU A 33 -2.20 -1.51 17.52
N HIS A 34 -1.96 -2.78 17.85
CA HIS A 34 -2.25 -3.92 16.99
C HIS A 34 -3.37 -4.84 17.51
N LYS A 35 -4.03 -4.46 18.62
CA LYS A 35 -5.10 -5.28 19.25
C LYS A 35 -6.31 -5.56 18.36
N HIS A 36 -6.51 -4.77 17.29
CA HIS A 36 -7.57 -4.96 16.32
C HIS A 36 -7.26 -6.06 15.29
N ILE A 37 -6.03 -6.57 15.28
CA ILE A 37 -5.58 -7.63 14.39
C ILE A 37 -5.84 -8.99 15.03
N ASN A 38 -6.62 -9.83 14.36
CA ASN A 38 -6.73 -11.23 14.73
C ASN A 38 -5.59 -12.03 14.09
N ARG A 39 -4.51 -12.20 14.86
CA ARG A 39 -3.32 -12.88 14.37
C ARG A 39 -3.55 -14.29 13.82
N ALA A 40 -4.51 -15.02 14.38
CA ALA A 40 -4.86 -16.36 13.90
C ALA A 40 -5.36 -16.34 12.44
N LEU A 41 -5.87 -15.20 11.95
CA LEU A 41 -6.35 -15.01 10.60
C LEU A 41 -5.34 -14.29 9.69
N SER A 42 -4.20 -13.83 10.19
CA SER A 42 -3.23 -13.07 9.38
C SER A 42 -2.69 -13.86 8.18
N HIS A 43 -2.67 -15.19 8.26
CA HIS A 43 -2.30 -16.06 7.14
C HIS A 43 -3.33 -16.06 5.99
N GLU A 44 -4.53 -15.58 6.24
CA GLU A 44 -5.60 -15.45 5.24
C GLU A 44 -5.51 -14.13 4.45
N ASN A 45 -4.69 -13.18 4.89
CA ASN A 45 -4.46 -11.94 4.16
C ASN A 45 -3.90 -12.22 2.76
N ILE A 46 -4.33 -11.43 1.78
CA ILE A 46 -3.90 -11.59 0.39
C ILE A 46 -2.83 -10.55 0.08
N THR A 47 -1.59 -10.98 -0.02
CA THR A 47 -0.50 -10.13 -0.50
C THR A 47 -0.48 -10.13 -2.02
N ILE A 48 -0.72 -8.97 -2.63
CA ILE A 48 -0.77 -8.82 -4.09
C ILE A 48 0.60 -8.40 -4.61
N ILE A 49 1.19 -7.37 -4.01
CA ILE A 49 2.50 -6.82 -4.34
C ILE A 49 3.22 -6.49 -3.05
N LYS A 50 4.49 -6.87 -2.98
CA LYS A 50 5.39 -6.50 -1.88
C LYS A 50 6.78 -6.23 -2.47
N ARG A 51 7.09 -4.94 -2.69
CA ARG A 51 8.39 -4.48 -3.22
C ARG A 51 8.96 -3.38 -2.34
N ASP A 52 10.25 -3.24 -2.32
CA ASP A 52 10.90 -2.10 -1.66
C ASP A 52 10.69 -0.83 -2.48
N ILE A 53 10.29 0.26 -1.84
CA ILE A 53 10.03 1.53 -2.51
C ILE A 53 11.28 2.11 -3.19
N LYS A 54 12.48 1.87 -2.64
CA LYS A 54 13.72 2.37 -3.22
C LYS A 54 14.06 1.64 -4.52
N GLU A 55 13.82 0.32 -4.56
CA GLU A 55 13.97 -0.46 -5.80
C GLU A 55 13.02 0.06 -6.88
N VAL A 56 11.78 0.34 -6.52
CA VAL A 56 10.81 0.91 -7.46
C VAL A 56 11.26 2.27 -7.96
N TYR A 57 11.82 3.12 -7.10
CA TYR A 57 12.37 4.42 -7.53
C TYR A 57 13.53 4.26 -8.52
N HIS A 58 14.39 3.27 -8.34
CA HIS A 58 15.45 2.97 -9.30
C HIS A 58 14.89 2.48 -10.63
N ASP A 59 13.99 1.50 -10.60
CA ASP A 59 13.40 0.93 -11.80
C ASP A 59 12.64 1.96 -12.65
N GLU A 60 11.90 2.86 -12.00
CA GLU A 60 11.04 3.82 -12.70
C GLU A 60 11.73 5.12 -13.09
N PHE A 61 12.75 5.57 -12.35
CA PHE A 61 13.28 6.91 -12.51
C PHE A 61 14.75 7.00 -12.92
N ASP A 62 15.55 5.94 -12.86
CA ASP A 62 16.99 6.02 -13.14
C ASP A 62 17.29 6.48 -14.56
N ASP A 63 16.56 6.03 -15.56
CA ASP A 63 16.76 6.47 -16.96
C ASP A 63 16.45 7.95 -17.13
N ALA A 64 15.35 8.43 -16.56
CA ALA A 64 14.98 9.83 -16.57
C ALA A 64 15.99 10.69 -15.80
N LEU A 65 16.46 10.17 -14.66
CA LEU A 65 17.48 10.83 -13.83
C LEU A 65 18.82 10.96 -14.56
N ASN A 66 19.27 9.91 -15.23
CA ASN A 66 20.49 9.93 -16.03
C ASN A 66 20.38 10.95 -17.17
N THR A 67 19.22 10.97 -17.85
CA THR A 67 18.95 11.96 -18.90
C THR A 67 18.95 13.39 -18.37
N TYR A 68 18.34 13.63 -17.21
CA TYR A 68 18.38 14.93 -16.55
C TYR A 68 19.80 15.34 -16.20
N ASN A 69 20.56 14.46 -15.52
CA ASN A 69 21.90 14.72 -15.04
C ASN A 69 22.90 14.97 -16.19
N SER A 70 22.72 14.33 -17.34
CA SER A 70 23.58 14.52 -18.51
C SER A 70 23.52 15.96 -19.06
N LYS A 71 22.39 16.63 -18.87
CA LYS A 71 22.16 18.02 -19.31
C LYS A 71 22.66 19.05 -18.30
N GLN A 72 23.04 18.64 -17.08
CA GLN A 72 23.49 19.55 -16.03
C GLN A 72 24.99 19.80 -16.14
N ARG A 73 25.37 21.05 -16.41
CA ARG A 73 26.81 21.48 -16.42
C ARG A 73 27.38 21.59 -15.02
N ARG A 74 26.57 21.99 -14.04
CA ARG A 74 27.00 22.23 -12.65
C ARG A 74 26.74 20.98 -11.82
N LYS A 75 27.76 20.60 -11.03
CA LYS A 75 27.72 19.40 -10.20
C LYS A 75 26.64 19.48 -9.09
N ASP A 76 26.45 20.67 -8.53
CA ASP A 76 25.46 20.94 -7.48
C ASP A 76 24.00 20.87 -7.96
N ARG A 77 23.76 20.82 -9.28
CA ARG A 77 22.43 20.62 -9.87
C ARG A 77 22.12 19.17 -10.22
N LYS A 78 23.09 18.29 -10.14
CA LYS A 78 22.91 16.87 -10.36
C LYS A 78 22.25 16.22 -9.16
N ILE A 79 21.35 15.27 -9.41
CA ILE A 79 20.67 14.50 -8.40
C ILE A 79 21.31 13.09 -8.39
N GLU A 80 21.89 12.69 -7.27
CA GLU A 80 22.57 11.39 -7.16
C GLU A 80 21.59 10.26 -6.89
N ASP A 81 20.55 10.52 -6.08
CA ASP A 81 19.57 9.55 -5.63
C ASP A 81 18.18 10.21 -5.61
N TYR A 82 17.32 9.81 -6.54
CA TYR A 82 16.01 10.45 -6.69
C TYR A 82 15.08 10.16 -5.51
N TYR A 83 15.14 8.96 -4.92
CA TYR A 83 14.37 8.64 -3.72
C TYR A 83 14.72 9.59 -2.57
N LYS A 84 16.01 9.79 -2.30
CA LYS A 84 16.45 10.72 -1.26
C LYS A 84 16.11 12.18 -1.59
N HIS A 85 16.16 12.55 -2.86
CA HIS A 85 15.77 13.86 -3.33
C HIS A 85 14.30 14.15 -3.04
N VAL A 86 13.41 13.25 -3.43
CA VAL A 86 11.96 13.38 -3.17
C VAL A 86 11.66 13.33 -1.66
N LYS A 87 12.32 12.44 -0.91
CA LYS A 87 12.13 12.32 0.54
C LYS A 87 12.46 13.62 1.30
N LYS A 88 13.41 14.41 0.81
CA LYS A 88 13.79 15.71 1.39
C LYS A 88 12.94 16.87 0.85
N SER A 89 12.18 16.66 -0.19
CA SER A 89 11.34 17.69 -0.81
C SER A 89 10.22 18.11 0.12
N LYS A 90 9.86 19.40 0.07
CA LYS A 90 8.70 19.95 0.76
C LYS A 90 7.46 20.02 -0.14
N THR A 91 7.62 19.74 -1.44
CA THR A 91 6.58 19.93 -2.46
C THR A 91 6.24 18.63 -3.19
N LEU A 92 7.06 17.59 -3.06
CA LEU A 92 6.84 16.29 -3.69
C LEU A 92 6.48 15.26 -2.63
N ASP A 93 5.47 14.47 -2.92
CA ASP A 93 5.09 13.32 -2.10
C ASP A 93 5.92 12.09 -2.49
N LEU A 94 6.48 11.41 -1.51
CA LEU A 94 7.27 10.20 -1.74
C LEU A 94 6.39 9.04 -2.25
N GLN A 95 5.18 8.95 -1.69
CA GLN A 95 4.18 7.93 -1.99
C GLN A 95 2.79 8.42 -1.60
N ARG A 96 1.77 7.71 -2.06
CA ARG A 96 0.40 7.85 -1.56
C ARG A 96 -0.13 6.49 -1.12
N GLU A 97 -0.84 6.47 -0.02
CA GLU A 97 -1.57 5.31 0.46
C GLU A 97 -3.04 5.43 0.06
N PHE A 98 -3.57 4.34 -0.44
CA PHE A 98 -5.00 4.19 -0.68
C PHE A 98 -5.54 3.09 0.23
N VAL A 99 -6.59 3.39 0.95
CA VAL A 99 -7.33 2.42 1.75
C VAL A 99 -8.71 2.26 1.15
N VAL A 100 -9.02 1.06 0.72
CA VAL A 100 -10.33 0.70 0.16
C VAL A 100 -11.01 -0.25 1.14
N SER A 101 -12.19 0.10 1.60
CA SER A 101 -12.98 -0.73 2.51
C SER A 101 -14.34 -1.03 1.90
N VAL A 102 -14.83 -2.24 2.11
CA VAL A 102 -16.15 -2.70 1.64
C VAL A 102 -17.02 -2.99 2.84
N GLY A 103 -18.19 -2.34 2.90
CA GLY A 103 -19.12 -2.45 4.01
C GLY A 103 -18.67 -1.72 5.26
N ASN A 104 -19.35 -1.99 6.34
CA ASN A 104 -19.05 -1.49 7.68
C ASN A 104 -18.87 -2.66 8.67
N LYS A 105 -18.53 -2.35 9.91
CA LYS A 105 -18.32 -3.36 10.95
C LYS A 105 -19.50 -4.32 11.09
N SER A 106 -20.75 -3.81 11.08
CA SER A 106 -21.94 -4.64 11.20
C SER A 106 -22.16 -5.57 9.99
N ASP A 107 -21.76 -5.13 8.79
CA ASP A 107 -21.82 -5.97 7.60
C ASP A 107 -20.82 -7.12 7.72
N TRP A 108 -19.59 -6.84 8.16
CA TRP A 108 -18.53 -7.82 8.35
C TRP A 108 -18.84 -8.83 9.46
N GLU A 109 -19.43 -8.40 10.58
CA GLU A 109 -19.82 -9.29 11.67
C GLU A 109 -20.89 -10.32 11.24
N LYS A 110 -21.75 -9.96 10.29
CA LYS A 110 -22.81 -10.84 9.75
C LYS A 110 -22.33 -11.77 8.65
N MET A 111 -21.17 -11.54 8.07
CA MET A 111 -20.62 -12.38 7.01
C MET A 111 -19.88 -13.59 7.58
N ASP A 112 -20.12 -14.76 6.99
CA ASP A 112 -19.24 -15.89 7.18
C ASP A 112 -17.85 -15.65 6.50
N PHE A 113 -16.86 -16.42 6.92
CA PHE A 113 -15.51 -16.23 6.43
C PHE A 113 -15.36 -16.47 4.91
N ASN A 114 -16.14 -17.38 4.33
CA ASN A 114 -16.11 -17.63 2.88
C ASN A 114 -16.58 -16.40 2.09
N LYS A 115 -17.59 -15.69 2.58
CA LYS A 115 -18.03 -14.42 1.97
C LYS A 115 -16.98 -13.33 2.12
N LYS A 116 -16.37 -13.21 3.29
CA LYS A 116 -15.25 -12.27 3.52
C LYS A 116 -14.12 -12.53 2.53
N ARG A 117 -13.72 -13.78 2.36
CA ARG A 117 -12.70 -14.18 1.39
C ARG A 117 -13.07 -13.80 -0.05
N LYS A 118 -14.30 -14.02 -0.47
CA LYS A 118 -14.76 -13.62 -1.82
C LYS A 118 -14.69 -12.13 -2.04
N VAL A 119 -15.03 -11.32 -1.05
CA VAL A 119 -14.87 -9.86 -1.11
C VAL A 119 -13.38 -9.50 -1.21
N GLY A 120 -12.52 -10.12 -0.42
CA GLY A 120 -11.07 -9.93 -0.48
C GLY A 120 -10.48 -10.29 -1.84
N GLU A 121 -10.90 -11.39 -2.44
CA GLU A 121 -10.48 -11.80 -3.78
C GLU A 121 -10.94 -10.83 -4.87
N ALA A 122 -12.14 -10.28 -4.75
CA ALA A 122 -12.64 -9.26 -5.67
C ALA A 122 -11.83 -7.96 -5.57
N LEU A 123 -11.49 -7.52 -4.36
CA LEU A 123 -10.58 -6.38 -4.14
C LEU A 123 -9.18 -6.65 -4.70
N ALA A 124 -8.64 -7.84 -4.48
CA ALA A 124 -7.34 -8.23 -5.01
C ALA A 124 -7.32 -8.21 -6.55
N SER A 125 -8.36 -8.70 -7.19
CA SER A 125 -8.52 -8.64 -8.65
C SER A 125 -8.55 -7.20 -9.15
N TYR A 126 -9.32 -6.33 -8.49
CA TYR A 126 -9.36 -4.90 -8.82
C TYR A 126 -7.99 -4.24 -8.75
N VAL A 127 -7.20 -4.57 -7.73
CA VAL A 127 -5.85 -4.01 -7.54
C VAL A 127 -4.86 -4.55 -8.57
N ARG A 128 -4.94 -5.85 -8.93
CA ARG A 128 -4.03 -6.44 -9.95
C ARG A 128 -4.10 -5.72 -11.29
N ASP A 129 -5.29 -5.31 -11.68
CA ASP A 129 -5.50 -4.60 -12.97
C ASP A 129 -5.30 -3.09 -12.86
N PHE A 130 -4.90 -2.58 -11.68
CA PHE A 130 -4.82 -1.14 -11.42
C PHE A 130 -3.81 -0.42 -12.33
N ASN A 131 -2.62 -0.99 -12.51
CA ASN A 131 -1.59 -0.38 -13.35
C ASN A 131 -1.98 -0.34 -14.84
N GLU A 132 -2.80 -1.28 -15.30
CA GLU A 132 -3.33 -1.27 -16.67
C GLU A 132 -4.32 -0.11 -16.90
N ARG A 133 -5.05 0.26 -15.84
CA ARG A 133 -5.99 1.39 -15.89
C ARG A 133 -5.34 2.74 -15.59
N HIS A 134 -4.17 2.75 -14.97
CA HIS A 134 -3.47 3.95 -14.48
C HIS A 134 -1.98 3.85 -14.78
N ASP A 135 -1.60 4.14 -16.02
CA ASP A 135 -0.24 4.04 -16.53
C ASP A 135 0.78 5.00 -15.88
N HIS A 136 0.29 6.05 -15.21
CA HIS A 136 1.12 7.02 -14.48
C HIS A 136 1.34 6.69 -13.00
N LEU A 137 0.79 5.58 -12.51
CA LEU A 137 0.89 5.17 -11.12
C LEU A 137 1.48 3.77 -11.03
N VAL A 138 2.37 3.57 -10.07
CA VAL A 138 2.97 2.26 -9.81
C VAL A 138 2.61 1.84 -8.40
N ILE A 139 1.92 0.71 -8.27
CA ILE A 139 1.71 0.07 -6.97
C ILE A 139 2.96 -0.71 -6.61
N TYR A 140 3.56 -0.43 -5.47
CA TYR A 140 4.72 -1.17 -4.97
C TYR A 140 4.40 -2.06 -3.77
N ASN A 141 3.33 -1.77 -3.05
CA ASN A 141 2.84 -2.59 -1.95
C ASN A 141 1.31 -2.62 -1.95
N ALA A 142 0.74 -3.79 -1.94
CA ALA A 142 -0.71 -3.97 -1.86
C ALA A 142 -1.05 -5.27 -1.14
N VAL A 143 -1.91 -5.17 -0.14
CA VAL A 143 -2.39 -6.29 0.67
C VAL A 143 -3.87 -6.11 0.99
N VAL A 144 -4.61 -7.20 0.95
CA VAL A 144 -5.99 -7.27 1.43
C VAL A 144 -5.98 -7.89 2.82
N HIS A 145 -6.48 -7.16 3.80
CA HIS A 145 -6.57 -7.62 5.19
C HIS A 145 -7.91 -8.33 5.41
N LEU A 146 -7.84 -9.55 5.90
CA LEU A 146 -8.99 -10.35 6.35
C LEU A 146 -8.90 -10.67 7.86
N ASP A 147 -7.92 -10.10 8.52
CA ASP A 147 -7.57 -10.33 9.92
C ASP A 147 -7.92 -9.17 10.85
N GLU A 148 -8.61 -8.15 10.36
CA GLU A 148 -9.01 -6.99 11.16
C GLU A 148 -10.48 -7.04 11.56
N ASP A 149 -10.76 -6.63 12.81
CA ASP A 149 -12.11 -6.53 13.34
C ASP A 149 -12.85 -5.32 12.72
N GLY A 150 -13.69 -5.58 11.75
CA GLY A 150 -14.60 -4.57 11.21
C GLY A 150 -13.95 -3.57 10.26
N ALA A 151 -13.04 -4.05 9.45
CA ALA A 151 -12.44 -3.24 8.37
C ALA A 151 -13.44 -2.90 7.28
#